data_ab783f8121dbc4cf0288c097f41e9e4f
#
_entry.id   ab783f8121dbc4cf0288c097f41e9e4f
#
_cell.length_a   1.000
_cell.length_b   1.000
_cell.length_c   1.000
_cell.angle_alpha   90.00
_cell.angle_beta   90.00
_cell.angle_gamma   90.00
#
_symmetry.space_group_name_H-M   'P 1'
#
loop_
_entity.id
_entity.type
_entity.pdbx_description
1 polymer ?
#
loop_
_entity_poly.entity_id
_entity_poly.type
_entity_poly.pdbx_seq_one_letter_code
_entity_poly.pdbx_strand_id
1 'polypeptide(L)'
;ANATTGVNTVLSSLDIGIGDEVVVTDTTYQACRNAVDHHSSIKGFAVKVANIPIPLTSKDEAIDAVLSQVGTNTKLALIDTVSSPTGIRMPFEELVEILNGRGVDTLLDAAHGPGLIPLDISRLNAAFVTGNCHKWLCTPKGSAFLHARSDKLHIRPLVISHGATLPERLGSRFRLEFDWTGTVDPTAWMCIPFAIDHLGSLFEGGWDEIISRNRHMALAARSLIIDRVGLQPVCSEEFITSMAAFIIPGSPHHPDPDPLHELLYRAHGIQVPVQGWSNHAARYLRISSHLYNDLGQYRRLSEALIHELG
;
A
#
# COMPACT_ATOMS: atom_id res chain seq x y z
N ALA A 1 7.61 -9.75 -8.50
CA ALA A 1 6.71 -9.22 -9.55
C ALA A 1 5.81 -8.09 -9.01
N ASN A 2 5.34 -8.17 -7.77
CA ASN A 2 4.47 -7.19 -7.12
C ASN A 2 4.57 -7.29 -5.59
N ALA A 3 4.06 -6.28 -4.86
CA ALA A 3 4.11 -6.24 -3.40
C ALA A 3 3.36 -7.41 -2.75
N THR A 4 2.25 -7.88 -3.32
CA THR A 4 1.53 -9.05 -2.83
C THR A 4 2.42 -10.30 -2.83
N THR A 5 3.25 -10.50 -3.86
CA THR A 5 4.28 -11.55 -3.88
C THR A 5 5.28 -11.37 -2.75
N GLY A 6 5.72 -10.13 -2.48
CA GLY A 6 6.61 -9.81 -1.36
C GLY A 6 6.00 -10.17 0.00
N VAL A 7 4.74 -9.77 0.24
CA VAL A 7 4.00 -10.12 1.46
C VAL A 7 3.90 -11.63 1.64
N ASN A 8 3.50 -12.36 0.60
CA ASN A 8 3.42 -13.82 0.66
C ASN A 8 4.79 -14.48 0.92
N THR A 9 5.87 -13.95 0.32
CA THR A 9 7.25 -14.43 0.54
C THR A 9 7.63 -14.34 2.01
N VAL A 10 7.36 -13.22 2.65
CA VAL A 10 7.65 -13.01 4.08
C VAL A 10 6.79 -13.94 4.92
N LEU A 11 5.46 -13.92 4.76
CA LEU A 11 4.53 -14.74 5.54
C LEU A 11 4.81 -16.25 5.42
N SER A 12 5.18 -16.69 4.22
CA SER A 12 5.56 -18.11 3.99
C SER A 12 6.82 -18.49 4.76
N SER A 13 7.80 -17.59 4.82
CA SER A 13 9.14 -17.87 5.35
C SER A 13 9.25 -17.72 6.86
N LEU A 14 8.40 -16.90 7.50
CA LEU A 14 8.49 -16.64 8.93
C LEU A 14 8.11 -17.87 9.74
N ASP A 15 8.90 -18.15 10.78
CA ASP A 15 8.60 -19.17 11.80
C ASP A 15 7.67 -18.56 12.85
N ILE A 16 6.39 -18.51 12.49
CA ILE A 16 5.28 -18.05 13.33
C ILE A 16 4.18 -19.11 13.32
N GLY A 17 3.53 -19.35 14.46
CA GLY A 17 2.56 -20.44 14.58
C GLY A 17 1.58 -20.28 15.72
N ILE A 18 1.12 -21.43 16.26
CA ILE A 18 0.14 -21.46 17.34
C ILE A 18 0.66 -20.70 18.56
N GLY A 19 -0.13 -19.76 19.05
CA GLY A 19 0.21 -18.89 20.17
C GLY A 19 0.81 -17.54 19.77
N ASP A 20 1.30 -17.40 18.53
CA ASP A 20 1.79 -16.12 18.01
C ASP A 20 0.65 -15.28 17.43
N GLU A 21 0.92 -13.99 17.27
CA GLU A 21 -0.04 -13.03 16.73
C GLU A 21 0.59 -12.19 15.62
N VAL A 22 -0.21 -11.91 14.57
CA VAL A 22 0.10 -10.97 13.50
C VAL A 22 -0.91 -9.82 13.53
N VAL A 23 -0.43 -8.59 13.64
CA VAL A 23 -1.26 -7.39 13.60
C VAL A 23 -1.38 -6.89 12.17
N VAL A 24 -2.60 -6.55 11.75
CA VAL A 24 -2.92 -5.87 10.48
C VAL A 24 -3.85 -4.71 10.76
N THR A 25 -4.00 -3.79 9.81
CA THR A 25 -5.06 -2.78 9.89
C THR A 25 -6.32 -3.25 9.16
N ASP A 26 -7.47 -2.71 9.51
CA ASP A 26 -8.71 -2.95 8.78
C ASP A 26 -8.71 -2.30 7.38
N THR A 27 -7.78 -1.36 7.14
CA THR A 27 -7.52 -0.74 5.83
C THR A 27 -6.42 -1.44 5.01
N THR A 28 -5.89 -2.56 5.49
CA THR A 28 -4.91 -3.37 4.76
C THR A 28 -5.47 -3.81 3.40
N TYR A 29 -4.64 -3.73 2.36
CA TYR A 29 -5.02 -4.15 1.01
C TYR A 29 -5.56 -5.59 1.00
N GLN A 30 -6.74 -5.80 0.38
CA GLN A 30 -7.50 -7.06 0.49
C GLN A 30 -6.69 -8.30 0.08
N ALA A 31 -5.85 -8.22 -0.96
CA ALA A 31 -5.03 -9.37 -1.35
C ALA A 31 -3.95 -9.70 -0.28
N CYS A 32 -3.39 -8.69 0.39
CA CYS A 32 -2.46 -8.91 1.49
C CYS A 32 -3.18 -9.42 2.74
N ARG A 33 -4.40 -8.93 3.02
CA ARG A 33 -5.26 -9.48 4.07
C ARG A 33 -5.58 -10.96 3.82
N ASN A 34 -5.99 -11.31 2.60
CA ASN A 34 -6.24 -12.70 2.21
C ASN A 34 -4.98 -13.58 2.39
N ALA A 35 -3.79 -13.05 2.08
CA ALA A 35 -2.53 -13.76 2.32
C ALA A 35 -2.29 -14.02 3.81
N VAL A 36 -2.52 -13.03 4.67
CA VAL A 36 -2.40 -13.19 6.14
C VAL A 36 -3.39 -14.25 6.64
N ASP A 37 -4.66 -14.18 6.25
CA ASP A 37 -5.70 -15.12 6.68
C ASP A 37 -5.39 -16.56 6.18
N HIS A 38 -4.88 -16.70 4.96
CA HIS A 38 -4.44 -17.99 4.40
C HIS A 38 -3.29 -18.59 5.23
N HIS A 39 -2.23 -17.81 5.48
CA HIS A 39 -1.10 -18.29 6.26
C HIS A 39 -1.48 -18.55 7.73
N SER A 40 -2.38 -17.76 8.30
CA SER A 40 -2.96 -18.02 9.62
C SER A 40 -3.67 -19.38 9.67
N SER A 41 -4.47 -19.71 8.66
CA SER A 41 -5.18 -20.98 8.60
C SER A 41 -4.26 -22.20 8.52
N ILE A 42 -3.06 -22.05 7.95
CA ILE A 42 -2.07 -23.12 7.80
C ILE A 42 -1.15 -23.22 9.03
N LYS A 43 -0.68 -22.07 9.53
CA LYS A 43 0.35 -22.00 10.57
C LYS A 43 -0.24 -21.89 11.99
N GLY A 44 -1.50 -21.48 12.13
CA GLY A 44 -2.23 -21.42 13.40
C GLY A 44 -1.99 -20.16 14.24
N PHE A 45 -1.32 -19.14 13.72
CA PHE A 45 -1.20 -17.86 14.43
C PHE A 45 -2.52 -17.07 14.43
N ALA A 46 -2.72 -16.21 15.43
CA ALA A 46 -3.89 -15.35 15.49
C ALA A 46 -3.69 -14.05 14.71
N VAL A 47 -4.75 -13.59 14.03
CA VAL A 47 -4.76 -12.28 13.36
C VAL A 47 -5.46 -11.25 14.24
N LYS A 48 -4.75 -10.17 14.56
CA LYS A 48 -5.27 -9.02 15.30
C LYS A 48 -5.51 -7.86 14.33
N VAL A 49 -6.69 -7.29 14.36
CA VAL A 49 -7.09 -6.22 13.43
C VAL A 49 -7.18 -4.90 14.17
N ALA A 50 -6.35 -3.95 13.78
CA ALA A 50 -6.41 -2.58 14.26
C ALA A 50 -7.43 -1.79 13.43
N ASN A 51 -8.45 -1.23 14.09
CA ASN A 51 -9.47 -0.40 13.45
C ASN A 51 -8.98 1.05 13.38
N ILE A 52 -8.62 1.50 12.17
CA ILE A 52 -8.18 2.87 11.94
C ILE A 52 -9.40 3.80 11.95
N PRO A 53 -9.43 4.85 12.80
CA PRO A 53 -10.55 5.78 12.82
C PRO A 53 -10.76 6.45 11.46
N ILE A 54 -12.03 6.56 11.03
CA ILE A 54 -12.39 7.28 9.81
C ILE A 54 -13.56 8.22 10.14
N PRO A 55 -13.39 9.54 9.93
CA PRO A 55 -12.19 10.21 9.40
C PRO A 55 -11.00 10.18 10.37
N LEU A 56 -9.79 9.96 9.84
CA LEU A 56 -8.55 10.06 10.60
C LEU A 56 -8.16 11.53 10.77
N THR A 57 -7.97 11.99 12.01
CA THR A 57 -7.73 13.42 12.32
C THR A 57 -6.35 13.69 12.92
N SER A 58 -5.70 12.68 13.50
CA SER A 58 -4.34 12.78 14.01
C SER A 58 -3.55 11.49 13.80
N LYS A 59 -2.23 11.60 13.76
CA LYS A 59 -1.36 10.42 13.67
C LYS A 59 -1.44 9.54 14.92
N ASP A 60 -1.65 10.15 16.08
CA ASP A 60 -1.73 9.44 17.35
C ASP A 60 -2.93 8.49 17.36
N GLU A 61 -4.06 8.86 16.77
CA GLU A 61 -5.21 7.97 16.62
C GLU A 61 -4.86 6.69 15.85
N ALA A 62 -4.09 6.80 14.76
CA ALA A 62 -3.67 5.64 13.99
C ALA A 62 -2.63 4.80 14.72
N ILE A 63 -1.69 5.46 15.43
CA ILE A 63 -0.68 4.79 16.25
C ILE A 63 -1.35 4.04 17.39
N ASP A 64 -2.24 4.67 18.14
CA ASP A 64 -2.94 4.07 19.27
C ASP A 64 -3.81 2.89 18.81
N ALA A 65 -4.49 3.02 17.67
CA ALA A 65 -5.28 1.94 17.09
C ALA A 65 -4.41 0.68 16.83
N VAL A 66 -3.25 0.84 16.21
CA VAL A 66 -2.32 -0.27 15.95
C VAL A 66 -1.77 -0.82 17.26
N LEU A 67 -1.28 0.04 18.15
CA LEU A 67 -0.63 -0.38 19.39
C LEU A 67 -1.60 -1.04 20.38
N SER A 68 -2.91 -0.75 20.31
CA SER A 68 -3.95 -1.42 21.08
C SER A 68 -4.08 -2.91 20.79
N GLN A 69 -3.63 -3.34 19.61
CA GLN A 69 -3.66 -4.73 19.17
C GLN A 69 -2.34 -5.47 19.42
N VAL A 70 -1.29 -4.77 19.86
CA VAL A 70 0.05 -5.33 20.08
C VAL A 70 0.16 -5.89 21.49
N GLY A 71 0.29 -7.21 21.60
CA GLY A 71 0.50 -7.95 22.86
C GLY A 71 1.89 -8.60 22.94
N THR A 72 2.10 -9.36 24.01
CA THR A 72 3.36 -10.10 24.24
C THR A 72 3.63 -11.20 23.22
N ASN A 73 2.59 -11.69 22.57
CA ASN A 73 2.66 -12.76 21.56
C ASN A 73 2.76 -12.19 20.12
N THR A 74 2.68 -10.88 19.95
CA THR A 74 2.77 -10.28 18.62
C THR A 74 4.17 -10.41 18.06
N LYS A 75 4.32 -11.05 16.89
CA LYS A 75 5.59 -11.28 16.20
C LYS A 75 5.78 -10.37 15.00
N LEU A 76 4.69 -10.02 14.32
CA LEU A 76 4.71 -9.25 13.10
C LEU A 76 3.56 -8.24 13.08
N ALA A 77 3.83 -7.05 12.56
CA ALA A 77 2.82 -6.09 12.13
C ALA A 77 2.95 -5.82 10.64
N LEU A 78 1.88 -6.06 9.87
CA LEU A 78 1.78 -5.69 8.46
C LEU A 78 1.10 -4.32 8.38
N ILE A 79 1.84 -3.31 7.94
CA ILE A 79 1.40 -1.92 7.88
C ILE A 79 1.56 -1.39 6.46
N ASP A 80 0.48 -0.82 5.89
CA ASP A 80 0.56 -0.08 4.63
C ASP A 80 1.28 1.25 4.86
N THR A 81 2.17 1.67 3.98
CA THR A 81 2.73 3.04 4.01
C THR A 81 1.69 4.06 3.57
N VAL A 82 0.92 3.71 2.55
CA VAL A 82 -0.26 4.43 2.09
C VAL A 82 -1.35 3.42 1.76
N SER A 83 -2.44 3.50 2.49
CA SER A 83 -3.57 2.57 2.34
C SER A 83 -4.18 2.63 0.94
N SER A 84 -4.34 1.50 0.30
CA SER A 84 -4.90 1.42 -1.05
C SER A 84 -6.37 1.86 -1.09
N PRO A 85 -7.26 1.41 -0.22
CA PRO A 85 -8.68 1.80 -0.29
C PRO A 85 -8.92 3.28 0.03
N THR A 86 -8.18 3.84 0.99
CA THR A 86 -8.47 5.17 1.54
C THR A 86 -7.50 6.26 1.09
N GLY A 87 -6.33 5.89 0.56
CA GLY A 87 -5.28 6.85 0.21
C GLY A 87 -4.59 7.49 1.42
N ILE A 88 -4.91 7.08 2.64
CA ILE A 88 -4.34 7.60 3.87
C ILE A 88 -2.86 7.21 3.96
N ARG A 89 -1.99 8.20 4.13
CA ARG A 89 -0.60 7.99 4.53
C ARG A 89 -0.56 7.63 6.01
N MET A 90 -0.16 6.41 6.31
CA MET A 90 -0.01 5.96 7.69
C MET A 90 1.25 6.58 8.33
N PRO A 91 1.27 6.77 9.66
CA PRO A 91 2.48 7.17 10.40
C PRO A 91 3.42 5.97 10.56
N PHE A 92 3.84 5.38 9.43
CA PHE A 92 4.56 4.11 9.42
C PHE A 92 5.99 4.24 9.97
N GLU A 93 6.61 5.41 9.85
CA GLU A 93 7.94 5.67 10.39
C GLU A 93 7.95 5.54 11.92
N GLU A 94 7.01 6.22 12.57
CA GLU A 94 6.84 6.18 14.03
C GLU A 94 6.39 4.78 14.49
N LEU A 95 5.49 4.14 13.74
CA LEU A 95 5.05 2.77 14.05
C LEU A 95 6.21 1.78 13.99
N VAL A 96 7.08 1.85 12.99
CA VAL A 96 8.27 0.99 12.89
C VAL A 96 9.18 1.18 14.09
N GLU A 97 9.45 2.43 14.49
CA GLU A 97 10.30 2.72 15.64
C GLU A 97 9.73 2.14 16.95
N ILE A 98 8.44 2.38 17.21
CA ILE A 98 7.76 1.90 18.43
C ILE A 98 7.67 0.37 18.45
N LEU A 99 7.33 -0.27 17.32
CA LEU A 99 7.22 -1.72 17.21
C LEU A 99 8.57 -2.41 17.37
N ASN A 100 9.63 -1.87 16.77
CA ASN A 100 11.00 -2.36 16.99
C ASN A 100 11.39 -2.27 18.48
N GLY A 101 11.05 -1.17 19.17
CA GLY A 101 11.27 -1.00 20.61
C GLY A 101 10.52 -2.04 21.46
N ARG A 102 9.45 -2.62 20.94
CA ARG A 102 8.66 -3.71 21.57
C ARG A 102 9.09 -5.11 21.13
N GLY A 103 10.09 -5.23 20.26
CA GLY A 103 10.53 -6.52 19.71
C GLY A 103 9.58 -7.13 18.67
N VAL A 104 8.72 -6.31 18.05
CA VAL A 104 7.78 -6.72 17.01
C VAL A 104 8.36 -6.37 15.64
N ASP A 105 8.51 -7.35 14.76
CA ASP A 105 8.93 -7.12 13.38
C ASP A 105 7.85 -6.38 12.58
N THR A 106 8.29 -5.52 11.66
CA THR A 106 7.37 -4.82 10.74
C THR A 106 7.57 -5.30 9.31
N LEU A 107 6.48 -5.65 8.64
CA LEU A 107 6.41 -5.78 7.19
C LEU A 107 5.65 -4.57 6.65
N LEU A 108 6.36 -3.67 5.98
CA LEU A 108 5.74 -2.52 5.32
C LEU A 108 5.25 -2.90 3.93
N ASP A 109 3.94 -2.79 3.72
CA ASP A 109 3.37 -2.77 2.37
C ASP A 109 3.49 -1.36 1.80
N ALA A 110 4.59 -1.12 1.08
CA ALA A 110 4.86 0.10 0.37
C ALA A 110 4.42 0.00 -1.11
N ALA A 111 3.33 -0.76 -1.41
CA ALA A 111 2.84 -0.88 -2.77
C ALA A 111 2.57 0.48 -3.44
N HIS A 112 2.18 1.48 -2.66
CA HIS A 112 2.03 2.86 -3.09
C HIS A 112 3.22 3.77 -2.71
N GLY A 113 4.31 3.23 -2.13
CA GLY A 113 5.43 4.03 -1.65
C GLY A 113 6.30 4.66 -2.75
N PRO A 114 6.93 3.82 -3.63
CA PRO A 114 7.88 4.32 -4.62
C PRO A 114 7.26 5.34 -5.57
N GLY A 115 7.82 6.56 -5.59
CA GLY A 115 7.36 7.67 -6.44
C GLY A 115 6.15 8.44 -5.92
N LEU A 116 5.48 7.98 -4.86
CA LEU A 116 4.34 8.67 -4.23
C LEU A 116 4.75 9.46 -2.98
N ILE A 117 5.66 8.89 -2.19
CA ILE A 117 6.19 9.49 -0.96
C ILE A 117 7.71 9.40 -0.96
N PRO A 118 8.41 10.27 -0.24
CA PRO A 118 9.81 10.03 0.09
C PRO A 118 9.93 8.72 0.88
N LEU A 119 10.76 7.80 0.38
CA LEU A 119 10.92 6.48 0.99
C LEU A 119 12.40 6.14 1.09
N ASP A 120 12.99 6.34 2.27
CA ASP A 120 14.36 5.94 2.57
C ASP A 120 14.36 4.65 3.40
N ILE A 121 14.44 3.53 2.70
CA ILE A 121 14.39 2.18 3.32
C ILE A 121 15.53 1.99 4.33
N SER A 122 16.69 2.61 4.08
CA SER A 122 17.85 2.45 4.95
C SER A 122 17.67 3.06 6.35
N ARG A 123 16.83 4.10 6.43
CA ARG A 123 16.52 4.79 7.69
C ARG A 123 15.34 4.20 8.44
N LEU A 124 14.45 3.52 7.75
CA LEU A 124 13.21 2.99 8.34
C LEU A 124 13.47 1.87 9.36
N ASN A 125 14.55 1.11 9.21
CA ASN A 125 14.85 -0.05 10.07
C ASN A 125 13.68 -1.06 10.19
N ALA A 126 12.76 -1.10 9.25
CA ALA A 126 11.70 -2.11 9.18
C ALA A 126 12.30 -3.48 8.88
N ALA A 127 11.75 -4.56 9.45
CA ALA A 127 12.22 -5.90 9.20
C ALA A 127 12.11 -6.27 7.71
N PHE A 128 10.99 -5.89 7.10
CA PHE A 128 10.73 -6.12 5.67
C PHE A 128 10.00 -4.93 5.06
N VAL A 129 10.33 -4.62 3.80
CA VAL A 129 9.63 -3.61 2.99
C VAL A 129 9.40 -4.17 1.59
N THR A 130 8.17 -4.14 1.11
CA THR A 130 7.88 -4.50 -0.28
C THR A 130 7.11 -3.38 -0.95
N GLY A 131 7.44 -3.07 -2.21
CA GLY A 131 6.83 -1.94 -2.92
C GLY A 131 6.71 -2.16 -4.42
N ASN A 132 5.71 -1.51 -5.04
CA ASN A 132 5.48 -1.59 -6.47
C ASN A 132 6.15 -0.42 -7.21
N CYS A 133 7.03 -0.74 -8.15
CA CYS A 133 7.61 0.25 -9.06
C CYS A 133 6.68 0.56 -10.23
N HIS A 134 5.79 -0.38 -10.61
CA HIS A 134 4.84 -0.21 -11.70
C HIS A 134 3.59 0.64 -11.37
N LYS A 135 3.56 1.30 -10.22
CA LYS A 135 2.51 2.27 -9.87
C LYS A 135 3.00 3.70 -10.15
N TRP A 136 3.57 4.35 -9.16
CA TRP A 136 3.91 5.78 -9.21
C TRP A 136 5.27 6.10 -9.85
N LEU A 137 6.17 5.09 -9.96
CA LEU A 137 7.37 5.20 -10.79
C LEU A 137 7.09 4.93 -12.28
N CYS A 138 5.85 4.56 -12.66
CA CYS A 138 5.43 4.34 -14.04
C CYS A 138 6.27 3.30 -14.82
N THR A 139 6.90 2.35 -14.15
CA THR A 139 7.58 1.24 -14.82
C THR A 139 6.59 0.25 -15.43
N PRO A 140 6.99 -0.62 -16.36
CA PRO A 140 6.13 -1.69 -16.85
C PRO A 140 5.60 -2.57 -15.71
N LYS A 141 4.39 -3.10 -15.89
CA LYS A 141 3.75 -4.01 -14.92
C LYS A 141 4.64 -5.22 -14.64
N GLY A 142 4.63 -5.70 -13.40
CA GLY A 142 5.48 -6.81 -12.97
C GLY A 142 6.81 -6.39 -12.33
N SER A 143 7.02 -5.08 -12.10
CA SER A 143 8.19 -4.55 -11.39
C SER A 143 7.84 -4.17 -9.96
N ALA A 144 8.58 -4.74 -9.02
CA ALA A 144 8.46 -4.50 -7.59
C ALA A 144 9.78 -4.87 -6.89
N PHE A 145 9.91 -4.56 -5.62
CA PHE A 145 11.02 -4.99 -4.80
C PHE A 145 10.55 -5.62 -3.48
N LEU A 146 11.41 -6.43 -2.90
CA LEU A 146 11.35 -6.88 -1.52
C LEU A 146 12.70 -6.60 -0.87
N HIS A 147 12.69 -5.82 0.20
CA HIS A 147 13.82 -5.59 1.08
C HIS A 147 13.64 -6.41 2.37
N ALA A 148 14.73 -7.04 2.82
CA ALA A 148 14.82 -7.66 4.13
C ALA A 148 16.01 -7.04 4.87
N ARG A 149 15.80 -6.65 6.13
CA ARG A 149 16.86 -6.16 7.01
C ARG A 149 17.95 -7.22 7.18
N SER A 150 19.18 -6.83 7.43
CA SER A 150 20.35 -7.74 7.44
C SER A 150 20.25 -8.93 8.41
N ASP A 151 19.51 -8.77 9.51
CA ASP A 151 19.23 -9.84 10.49
C ASP A 151 18.05 -10.75 10.08
N LYS A 152 17.35 -10.43 8.97
CA LYS A 152 16.16 -11.13 8.46
C LYS A 152 16.40 -11.87 7.15
N LEU A 153 17.66 -12.07 6.75
CA LEU A 153 18.03 -12.71 5.48
C LEU A 153 17.80 -14.24 5.45
N HIS A 154 17.18 -14.80 6.47
CA HIS A 154 16.79 -16.22 6.53
C HIS A 154 15.51 -16.54 5.76
N ILE A 155 14.78 -15.52 5.26
CA ILE A 155 13.59 -15.75 4.42
C ILE A 155 13.96 -16.40 3.09
N ARG A 156 13.01 -17.11 2.51
CA ARG A 156 13.18 -17.86 1.26
C ARG A 156 12.16 -17.39 0.21
N PRO A 157 12.50 -17.45 -1.09
CA PRO A 157 11.54 -17.13 -2.15
C PRO A 157 10.40 -18.15 -2.19
N LEU A 158 9.23 -17.74 -2.69
CA LEU A 158 8.08 -18.63 -2.87
C LEU A 158 8.38 -19.77 -3.85
N VAL A 159 9.26 -19.52 -4.82
CA VAL A 159 9.67 -20.53 -5.81
C VAL A 159 11.08 -20.99 -5.49
N ILE A 160 11.21 -22.22 -5.05
CA ILE A 160 12.50 -22.85 -4.80
C ILE A 160 13.08 -23.32 -6.14
N SER A 161 14.31 -22.89 -6.42
CA SER A 161 15.00 -23.17 -7.69
C SER A 161 16.43 -23.67 -7.44
N HIS A 162 17.29 -23.64 -8.47
CA HIS A 162 18.67 -24.12 -8.45
C HIS A 162 19.50 -23.57 -7.27
N GLY A 163 19.21 -22.32 -6.86
CA GLY A 163 19.91 -21.68 -5.73
C GLY A 163 19.88 -22.47 -4.44
N ALA A 164 18.84 -23.27 -4.21
CA ALA A 164 18.68 -24.05 -2.96
C ALA A 164 19.79 -25.09 -2.73
N THR A 165 20.42 -25.61 -3.81
CA THR A 165 21.48 -26.63 -3.75
C THR A 165 22.86 -26.08 -4.12
N LEU A 166 22.97 -24.81 -4.52
CA LEU A 166 24.27 -24.21 -4.82
C LEU A 166 25.11 -24.06 -3.53
N PRO A 167 26.43 -24.30 -3.63
CA PRO A 167 27.30 -24.17 -2.46
C PRO A 167 27.50 -22.71 -2.05
N GLU A 168 27.49 -22.45 -0.72
CA GLU A 168 27.56 -21.08 -0.16
C GLU A 168 28.86 -20.32 -0.46
N ARG A 169 29.90 -21.00 -0.94
CA ARG A 169 31.10 -20.32 -1.47
C ARG A 169 30.82 -19.43 -2.68
N LEU A 170 29.66 -19.60 -3.34
CA LEU A 170 29.25 -18.79 -4.50
C LEU A 170 28.41 -17.58 -4.10
N GLY A 171 27.95 -17.47 -2.85
CA GLY A 171 27.17 -16.35 -2.35
C GLY A 171 26.40 -16.74 -1.08
N SER A 172 25.79 -15.76 -0.41
CA SER A 172 24.92 -16.05 0.71
C SER A 172 23.68 -16.88 0.27
N ARG A 173 23.14 -17.71 1.14
CA ARG A 173 21.92 -18.50 0.86
C ARG A 173 20.79 -17.62 0.34
N PHE A 174 20.59 -16.46 0.94
CA PHE A 174 19.61 -15.47 0.50
C PHE A 174 19.80 -15.09 -0.98
N ARG A 175 21.02 -14.67 -1.39
CA ARG A 175 21.30 -14.27 -2.77
C ARG A 175 21.16 -15.45 -3.74
N LEU A 176 21.70 -16.61 -3.38
CA LEU A 176 21.62 -17.81 -4.22
C LEU A 176 20.18 -18.23 -4.52
N GLU A 177 19.26 -18.09 -3.57
CA GLU A 177 17.86 -18.49 -3.75
C GLU A 177 17.01 -17.40 -4.39
N PHE A 178 17.24 -16.11 -4.06
CA PHE A 178 16.44 -15.01 -4.59
C PHE A 178 16.89 -14.52 -5.98
N ASP A 179 18.19 -14.59 -6.31
CA ASP A 179 18.71 -14.08 -7.58
C ASP A 179 18.22 -14.90 -8.77
N TRP A 180 17.84 -16.15 -8.56
CA TRP A 180 17.30 -17.00 -9.62
C TRP A 180 16.18 -17.91 -9.10
N THR A 181 14.95 -17.47 -9.31
CA THR A 181 13.73 -18.23 -8.96
C THR A 181 13.13 -18.99 -10.16
N GLY A 182 13.84 -19.06 -11.27
CA GLY A 182 13.40 -19.64 -12.54
C GLY A 182 13.53 -18.64 -13.70
N THR A 183 13.41 -19.11 -14.93
CA THR A 183 13.46 -18.25 -16.12
C THR A 183 12.23 -17.36 -16.16
N VAL A 184 12.45 -16.06 -16.12
CA VAL A 184 11.41 -15.03 -16.18
C VAL A 184 11.86 -13.90 -17.12
N ASP A 185 10.93 -13.09 -17.60
CA ASP A 185 11.24 -11.86 -18.30
C ASP A 185 11.67 -10.76 -17.30
N PRO A 186 12.94 -10.29 -17.31
CA PRO A 186 13.41 -9.28 -16.38
C PRO A 186 13.17 -7.85 -16.87
N THR A 187 12.59 -7.61 -18.03
CA THR A 187 12.51 -6.29 -18.68
C THR A 187 11.84 -5.25 -17.82
N ALA A 188 10.78 -5.63 -17.09
CA ALA A 188 10.08 -4.72 -16.19
C ALA A 188 10.99 -4.20 -15.06
N TRP A 189 11.84 -5.05 -14.49
CA TRP A 189 12.77 -4.66 -13.41
C TRP A 189 13.93 -3.82 -13.96
N MET A 190 14.41 -4.15 -15.16
CA MET A 190 15.49 -3.42 -15.82
C MET A 190 15.10 -1.98 -16.17
N CYS A 191 13.80 -1.69 -16.31
CA CYS A 191 13.29 -0.34 -16.53
C CYS A 191 13.30 0.54 -15.27
N ILE A 192 13.47 -0.02 -14.04
CA ILE A 192 13.36 0.75 -12.80
C ILE A 192 14.38 1.90 -12.72
N PRO A 193 15.70 1.69 -12.95
CA PRO A 193 16.67 2.79 -12.92
C PRO A 193 16.33 3.88 -13.95
N PHE A 194 16.00 3.49 -15.16
CA PHE A 194 15.61 4.44 -16.21
C PHE A 194 14.38 5.27 -15.81
N ALA A 195 13.35 4.64 -15.22
CA ALA A 195 12.16 5.36 -14.81
C ALA A 195 12.46 6.35 -13.67
N ILE A 196 13.33 5.99 -12.73
CA ILE A 196 13.75 6.88 -11.64
C ILE A 196 14.48 8.10 -12.23
N ASP A 197 15.45 7.88 -13.10
CA ASP A 197 16.26 8.95 -13.70
C ASP A 197 15.40 9.83 -14.62
N HIS A 198 14.61 9.21 -15.51
CA HIS A 198 13.78 9.93 -16.48
C HIS A 198 12.73 10.81 -15.78
N LEU A 199 11.92 10.25 -14.89
CA LEU A 199 10.90 11.05 -14.20
C LEU A 199 11.55 12.11 -13.30
N GLY A 200 12.62 11.74 -12.56
CA GLY A 200 13.34 12.68 -11.71
C GLY A 200 13.99 13.84 -12.47
N SER A 201 14.20 13.72 -13.78
CA SER A 201 14.74 14.77 -14.63
C SER A 201 13.69 15.71 -15.25
N LEU A 202 12.39 15.45 -15.08
CA LEU A 202 11.32 16.24 -15.68
C LEU A 202 11.22 17.67 -15.09
N PHE A 203 11.69 17.86 -13.87
CA PHE A 203 11.69 19.16 -13.17
C PHE A 203 13.03 19.38 -12.46
N GLU A 204 13.39 20.64 -12.26
CA GLU A 204 14.63 21.02 -11.55
C GLU A 204 14.68 20.50 -10.11
N GLY A 205 13.54 20.48 -9.41
CA GLY A 205 13.41 19.93 -8.04
C GLY A 205 13.31 18.41 -7.97
N GLY A 206 13.43 17.70 -9.11
CA GLY A 206 13.46 16.25 -9.15
C GLY A 206 12.18 15.59 -8.58
N TRP A 207 12.38 14.50 -7.86
CA TRP A 207 11.28 13.72 -7.26
C TRP A 207 10.51 14.50 -6.20
N ASP A 208 11.15 15.35 -5.42
CA ASP A 208 10.47 16.16 -4.40
C ASP A 208 9.45 17.11 -5.05
N GLU A 209 9.79 17.70 -6.19
CA GLU A 209 8.87 18.55 -6.95
C GLU A 209 7.72 17.72 -7.55
N ILE A 210 7.98 16.53 -8.08
CA ILE A 210 6.95 15.64 -8.63
C ILE A 210 5.94 15.25 -7.54
N ILE A 211 6.42 14.79 -6.39
CA ILE A 211 5.59 14.40 -5.25
C ILE A 211 4.76 15.59 -4.77
N SER A 212 5.39 16.77 -4.67
CA SER A 212 4.71 18.01 -4.27
C SER A 212 3.60 18.41 -5.26
N ARG A 213 3.88 18.40 -6.56
CA ARG A 213 2.90 18.73 -7.62
C ARG A 213 1.70 17.77 -7.60
N ASN A 214 1.97 16.48 -7.51
CA ASN A 214 0.93 15.46 -7.44
C ASN A 214 0.05 15.64 -6.20
N ARG A 215 0.67 15.92 -5.04
CA ARG A 215 -0.06 16.19 -3.79
C ARG A 215 -0.91 17.47 -3.89
N HIS A 216 -0.37 18.55 -4.44
CA HIS A 216 -1.14 19.78 -4.64
C HIS A 216 -2.36 19.57 -5.54
N MET A 217 -2.21 18.80 -6.61
CA MET A 217 -3.34 18.44 -7.48
C MET A 217 -4.38 17.62 -6.73
N ALA A 218 -3.96 16.64 -5.92
CA ALA A 218 -4.88 15.83 -5.11
C ALA A 218 -5.64 16.68 -4.09
N LEU A 219 -4.97 17.63 -3.42
CA LEU A 219 -5.60 18.56 -2.48
C LEU A 219 -6.60 19.48 -3.18
N ALA A 220 -6.25 20.06 -4.34
CA ALA A 220 -7.15 20.90 -5.13
C ALA A 220 -8.38 20.11 -5.62
N ALA A 221 -8.17 18.87 -6.08
CA ALA A 221 -9.25 17.98 -6.48
C ALA A 221 -10.14 17.59 -5.29
N ARG A 222 -9.54 17.35 -4.12
CA ARG A 222 -10.25 17.05 -2.88
C ARG A 222 -11.17 18.22 -2.47
N SER A 223 -10.63 19.43 -2.40
CA SER A 223 -11.43 20.64 -2.07
C SER A 223 -12.58 20.82 -3.06
N LEU A 224 -12.30 20.70 -4.36
CA LEU A 224 -13.31 20.81 -5.40
C LEU A 224 -14.47 19.82 -5.22
N ILE A 225 -14.19 18.56 -4.88
CA ILE A 225 -15.22 17.53 -4.65
C ILE A 225 -16.01 17.81 -3.37
N ILE A 226 -15.34 18.23 -2.30
CA ILE A 226 -16.01 18.62 -1.04
C ILE A 226 -16.96 19.78 -1.31
N ASP A 227 -16.49 20.85 -1.96
CA ASP A 227 -17.26 22.08 -2.18
C ASP A 227 -18.45 21.86 -3.13
N ARG A 228 -18.29 21.03 -4.16
CA ARG A 228 -19.33 20.87 -5.19
C ARG A 228 -20.29 19.72 -4.92
N VAL A 229 -19.80 18.63 -4.34
CA VAL A 229 -20.59 17.40 -4.14
C VAL A 229 -21.00 17.23 -2.67
N GLY A 230 -20.29 17.86 -1.76
CA GLY A 230 -20.56 17.75 -0.31
C GLY A 230 -20.11 16.42 0.30
N LEU A 231 -19.20 15.67 -0.34
CA LEU A 231 -18.74 14.40 0.18
C LEU A 231 -17.79 14.59 1.38
N GLN A 232 -17.94 13.71 2.37
CA GLN A 232 -17.09 13.71 3.55
C GLN A 232 -15.73 13.04 3.24
N PRO A 233 -14.59 13.72 3.52
CA PRO A 233 -13.28 13.11 3.33
C PRO A 233 -12.98 12.09 4.43
N VAL A 234 -12.14 11.10 4.12
CA VAL A 234 -11.76 10.02 5.05
C VAL A 234 -10.66 10.42 6.03
N CYS A 235 -9.98 11.55 5.82
CA CYS A 235 -8.91 12.02 6.70
C CYS A 235 -8.65 13.53 6.55
N SER A 236 -7.89 14.08 7.50
CA SER A 236 -7.33 15.43 7.42
C SER A 236 -6.28 15.55 6.30
N GLU A 237 -5.99 16.80 5.88
CA GLU A 237 -5.09 17.07 4.73
C GLU A 237 -3.65 16.60 4.93
N GLU A 238 -3.19 16.51 6.17
CA GLU A 238 -1.85 16.04 6.50
C GLU A 238 -1.59 14.59 6.05
N PHE A 239 -2.63 13.75 5.98
CA PHE A 239 -2.55 12.36 5.54
C PHE A 239 -2.71 12.17 4.03
N ILE A 240 -2.95 13.25 3.28
CA ILE A 240 -3.10 13.22 1.83
C ILE A 240 -1.73 13.16 1.16
N THR A 241 -1.61 12.23 0.23
CA THR A 241 -0.49 12.12 -0.71
C THR A 241 -0.95 12.58 -2.12
N SER A 242 -0.78 11.77 -3.12
CA SER A 242 -1.38 11.96 -4.46
C SER A 242 -2.73 11.26 -4.57
N MET A 243 -3.27 10.75 -3.47
CA MET A 243 -4.58 10.11 -3.40
C MET A 243 -5.42 10.79 -2.32
N ALA A 244 -6.74 10.86 -2.58
CA ALA A 244 -7.72 11.28 -1.60
C ALA A 244 -8.98 10.42 -1.75
N ALA A 245 -9.64 10.09 -0.65
CA ALA A 245 -10.88 9.33 -0.68
C ALA A 245 -11.99 10.03 0.10
N PHE A 246 -13.22 9.64 -0.24
CA PHE A 246 -14.44 10.22 0.29
C PHE A 246 -15.41 9.11 0.68
N ILE A 247 -16.15 9.33 1.75
CA ILE A 247 -17.30 8.52 2.10
C ILE A 247 -18.43 8.89 1.14
N ILE A 248 -19.04 7.90 0.51
CA ILE A 248 -20.17 8.09 -0.38
C ILE A 248 -21.42 7.36 0.14
N PRO A 249 -22.63 7.83 -0.19
CA PRO A 249 -23.87 7.21 0.20
C PRO A 249 -23.99 5.77 -0.28
N GLY A 250 -24.74 4.95 0.45
CA GLY A 250 -25.08 3.59 0.07
C GLY A 250 -24.49 2.53 1.02
N SER A 251 -24.89 1.27 0.79
CA SER A 251 -24.45 0.14 1.59
C SER A 251 -22.96 -0.20 1.33
N PRO A 252 -22.19 -0.61 2.35
CA PRO A 252 -20.84 -1.14 2.13
C PRO A 252 -20.86 -2.51 1.43
N HIS A 253 -21.98 -3.18 1.40
CA HIS A 253 -22.16 -4.50 0.77
C HIS A 253 -22.67 -4.34 -0.66
N HIS A 254 -21.77 -4.06 -1.58
CA HIS A 254 -22.05 -4.02 -3.02
C HIS A 254 -21.32 -5.16 -3.73
N PRO A 255 -21.82 -5.59 -4.91
CA PRO A 255 -21.06 -6.47 -5.79
C PRO A 255 -19.74 -5.79 -6.21
N ASP A 256 -18.75 -6.58 -6.55
CA ASP A 256 -17.50 -6.11 -7.15
C ASP A 256 -17.54 -6.47 -8.66
N PRO A 257 -17.48 -5.49 -9.58
CA PRO A 257 -17.31 -4.05 -9.33
C PRO A 257 -18.57 -3.37 -8.78
N ASP A 258 -18.35 -2.27 -8.05
CA ASP A 258 -19.42 -1.44 -7.51
C ASP A 258 -20.26 -0.80 -8.64
N PRO A 259 -21.61 -0.77 -8.53
CA PRO A 259 -22.47 -0.21 -9.56
C PRO A 259 -22.15 1.24 -9.94
N LEU A 260 -21.75 2.10 -8.99
CA LEU A 260 -21.35 3.47 -9.29
C LEU A 260 -20.04 3.51 -10.08
N HIS A 261 -19.09 2.61 -9.79
CA HIS A 261 -17.86 2.49 -10.58
C HIS A 261 -18.18 2.17 -12.05
N GLU A 262 -19.05 1.15 -12.29
CA GLU A 262 -19.48 0.78 -13.63
C GLU A 262 -20.23 1.91 -14.34
N LEU A 263 -21.10 2.63 -13.61
CA LEU A 263 -21.87 3.74 -14.15
C LEU A 263 -20.96 4.91 -14.56
N LEU A 264 -20.04 5.32 -13.69
CA LEU A 264 -19.07 6.37 -13.99
C LEU A 264 -18.20 6.02 -15.19
N TYR A 265 -17.79 4.75 -15.30
CA TYR A 265 -16.99 4.29 -16.42
C TYR A 265 -17.81 4.27 -17.74
N ARG A 266 -19.00 3.67 -17.75
CA ARG A 266 -19.77 3.46 -18.97
C ARG A 266 -20.49 4.72 -19.47
N ALA A 267 -21.09 5.50 -18.57
CA ALA A 267 -21.86 6.69 -18.95
C ALA A 267 -21.01 7.95 -19.09
N HIS A 268 -19.97 8.09 -18.25
CA HIS A 268 -19.18 9.33 -18.17
C HIS A 268 -17.73 9.17 -18.67
N GLY A 269 -17.26 7.94 -18.96
CA GLY A 269 -15.89 7.65 -19.36
C GLY A 269 -14.88 7.97 -18.26
N ILE A 270 -15.29 7.84 -16.98
CA ILE A 270 -14.48 8.15 -15.81
C ILE A 270 -14.15 6.86 -15.06
N GLN A 271 -12.86 6.58 -14.92
CA GLN A 271 -12.38 5.42 -14.16
C GLN A 271 -11.83 5.85 -12.80
N VAL A 272 -12.60 5.59 -11.75
CA VAL A 272 -12.22 5.80 -10.34
C VAL A 272 -12.62 4.60 -9.51
N PRO A 273 -11.80 4.16 -8.55
CA PRO A 273 -12.20 3.10 -7.63
C PRO A 273 -13.38 3.55 -6.76
N VAL A 274 -14.40 2.73 -6.74
CA VAL A 274 -15.50 2.79 -5.77
C VAL A 274 -15.60 1.42 -5.13
N GLN A 275 -15.57 1.37 -3.81
CA GLN A 275 -15.55 0.10 -3.09
C GLN A 275 -16.25 0.19 -1.74
N GLY A 276 -16.94 -0.89 -1.38
CA GLY A 276 -17.50 -1.07 -0.03
C GLY A 276 -16.41 -1.50 0.94
N TRP A 277 -16.54 -1.08 2.19
CA TRP A 277 -15.64 -1.47 3.27
C TRP A 277 -16.48 -1.94 4.45
N SER A 278 -16.69 -3.23 4.55
CA SER A 278 -17.62 -3.83 5.52
C SER A 278 -17.25 -3.52 6.97
N ASN A 279 -15.96 -3.46 7.27
CA ASN A 279 -15.49 -3.19 8.64
C ASN A 279 -15.81 -1.76 9.11
N HIS A 280 -15.96 -0.81 8.18
CA HIS A 280 -16.35 0.57 8.48
C HIS A 280 -17.82 0.88 8.21
N ALA A 281 -18.62 -0.11 7.78
CA ALA A 281 -19.99 0.09 7.33
C ALA A 281 -20.12 1.28 6.34
N ALA A 282 -19.09 1.48 5.51
CA ALA A 282 -18.95 2.61 4.63
C ALA A 282 -18.59 2.20 3.21
N ARG A 283 -18.82 3.10 2.28
CA ARG A 283 -18.52 2.98 0.87
C ARG A 283 -17.64 4.16 0.47
N TYR A 284 -16.55 3.89 -0.24
CA TYR A 284 -15.53 4.90 -0.54
C TYR A 284 -15.36 5.09 -2.04
N LEU A 285 -15.20 6.36 -2.43
CA LEU A 285 -14.67 6.74 -3.74
C LEU A 285 -13.27 7.30 -3.52
N ARG A 286 -12.28 6.84 -4.29
CA ARG A 286 -10.89 7.33 -4.22
C ARG A 286 -10.48 7.96 -5.54
N ILE A 287 -9.91 9.17 -5.46
CA ILE A 287 -9.22 9.83 -6.56
C ILE A 287 -7.71 9.62 -6.46
N SER A 288 -7.03 9.71 -7.59
CA SER A 288 -5.58 9.65 -7.70
C SER A 288 -5.11 10.75 -8.64
N SER A 289 -3.97 11.38 -8.33
CA SER A 289 -3.39 12.46 -9.12
C SER A 289 -1.96 12.14 -9.51
N HIS A 290 -1.63 12.33 -10.77
CA HIS A 290 -0.27 12.23 -11.30
C HIS A 290 -0.01 13.42 -12.23
N LEU A 291 1.23 13.61 -12.69
CA LEU A 291 1.65 14.73 -13.53
C LEU A 291 0.78 14.96 -14.79
N TYR A 292 0.13 13.92 -15.29
CA TYR A 292 -0.74 13.96 -16.47
C TYR A 292 -2.20 14.30 -16.15
N ASN A 293 -2.56 14.49 -14.89
CA ASN A 293 -3.91 14.89 -14.52
C ASN A 293 -4.04 16.41 -14.41
N ASP A 294 -5.21 16.92 -14.70
CA ASP A 294 -5.60 18.33 -14.56
C ASP A 294 -6.92 18.50 -13.80
N LEU A 295 -7.16 19.71 -13.30
CA LEU A 295 -8.35 20.00 -12.48
C LEU A 295 -9.68 19.87 -13.27
N GLY A 296 -9.64 19.98 -14.60
CA GLY A 296 -10.81 19.79 -15.46
C GLY A 296 -11.36 18.37 -15.39
N GLN A 297 -10.48 17.38 -15.24
CA GLN A 297 -10.90 15.97 -15.07
C GLN A 297 -11.69 15.78 -13.77
N TYR A 298 -11.27 16.43 -12.67
CA TYR A 298 -11.99 16.35 -11.38
C TYR A 298 -13.26 17.17 -11.34
N ARG A 299 -13.36 18.25 -12.14
CA ARG A 299 -14.63 18.96 -12.38
C ARG A 299 -15.64 18.06 -13.07
N ARG A 300 -15.23 17.36 -14.13
CA ARG A 300 -16.09 16.36 -14.80
C ARG A 300 -16.53 15.26 -13.84
N LEU A 301 -15.61 14.75 -13.00
CA LEU A 301 -15.97 13.78 -11.97
C LEU A 301 -17.01 14.36 -11.00
N SER A 302 -16.82 15.58 -10.53
CA SER A 302 -17.79 16.21 -9.61
C SER A 302 -19.17 16.40 -10.25
N GLU A 303 -19.24 16.74 -11.53
CA GLU A 303 -20.50 16.86 -12.29
C GLU A 303 -21.19 15.49 -12.42
N ALA A 304 -20.44 14.46 -12.77
CA ALA A 304 -20.94 13.09 -12.81
C ALA A 304 -21.46 12.63 -11.44
N LEU A 305 -20.72 12.89 -10.37
CA LEU A 305 -21.15 12.53 -9.01
C LEU A 305 -22.41 13.27 -8.57
N ILE A 306 -22.56 14.55 -8.89
CA ILE A 306 -23.79 15.31 -8.60
C ILE A 306 -24.97 14.68 -9.35
N HIS A 307 -24.77 14.25 -10.60
CA HIS A 307 -25.83 13.62 -11.40
C HIS A 307 -26.24 12.25 -10.85
N GLU A 308 -25.27 11.45 -10.40
CA GLU A 308 -25.51 10.04 -10.03
C GLU A 308 -25.85 9.84 -8.55
N LEU A 309 -25.50 10.78 -7.68
CA LEU A 309 -25.75 10.70 -6.22
C LEU A 309 -26.87 11.60 -5.74
N GLY A 310 -27.20 12.62 -6.54
CA GLY A 310 -28.23 13.63 -6.21
C GLY A 310 -29.57 13.27 -6.66
#